data_385289b3ae3b9c8a0de665d6cf7ec5fa
#
_entry.id   385289b3ae3b9c8a0de665d6cf7ec5fa
#
_cell.length_a   1.000
_cell.length_b   1.000
_cell.length_c   1.000
_cell.angle_alpha   90.00
_cell.angle_beta   90.00
_cell.angle_gamma   90.00
#
_symmetry.space_group_name_H-M   'P 1'
#
loop_
_entity.id
_entity.type
_entity.pdbx_description
1 polymer ?
#
loop_
_entity_poly.entity_id
_entity_poly.type
_entity_poly.pdbx_seq_one_letter_code
_entity_poly.pdbx_strand_id
1 'polypeptide(L)'
;MLKKNTANCAATITPKKNKMILYNVTSNIDQSIHKQWLHWMQEKHIPEILATGKFSSAKLVRVLVEEEMGGLTYAAQYTTDSKETLQKYYDNDAPKFREEGLRLFGDKMLAFRTELEVISEYFQPN
;
A
#
# COMPACT_ATOMS: atom_id res chain seq x y z
N MET A 1 24.25 -36.53 6.24
CA MET A 1 23.99 -36.12 6.25
C MET A 1 23.65 -35.21 6.10
N LEU A 2 23.75 -35.09 5.97
CA LEU A 2 23.62 -34.24 5.82
C LEU A 2 23.15 -33.55 6.01
N LYS A 3 23.21 -33.67 6.14
CA LYS A 3 22.66 -33.18 6.33
C LYS A 3 22.55 -32.32 6.66
N LYS A 4 23.02 -32.26 6.88
CA LYS A 4 22.94 -31.49 7.19
C LYS A 4 23.04 -30.52 7.05
N ASN A 5 23.59 -30.53 7.03
CA ASN A 5 23.85 -29.52 6.72
C ASN A 5 23.20 -28.92 5.83
N THR A 6 23.25 -29.12 5.44
CA THR A 6 22.46 -28.63 4.55
C THR A 6 21.21 -28.12 5.00
N ALA A 7 20.77 -28.70 5.78
CA ALA A 7 19.60 -28.26 6.38
C ALA A 7 19.76 -26.93 6.99
N ASN A 8 20.86 -26.67 7.48
CA ASN A 8 21.05 -25.38 8.08
C ASN A 8 20.91 -24.29 7.05
N CYS A 9 21.21 -24.56 5.81
CA CYS A 9 21.05 -23.55 4.79
C CYS A 9 19.60 -23.32 4.48
N ALA A 10 18.87 -24.39 4.37
CA ALA A 10 17.46 -24.25 4.07
C ALA A 10 16.77 -23.50 5.18
N ALA A 11 17.24 -23.70 6.37
CA ALA A 11 16.64 -23.05 7.51
C ALA A 11 16.83 -21.55 7.48
N THR A 12 17.80 -21.03 6.70
CA THR A 12 18.02 -19.60 6.66
C THR A 12 16.88 -18.85 5.99
N ILE A 13 16.02 -19.53 5.22
CA ILE A 13 14.85 -18.90 4.64
C ILE A 13 13.62 -19.53 5.26
N THR A 14 13.16 -18.92 6.32
CA THR A 14 11.96 -19.38 7.03
C THR A 14 10.85 -18.37 6.81
N PRO A 15 9.66 -18.80 6.41
CA PRO A 15 8.56 -17.86 6.24
C PRO A 15 8.17 -17.26 7.57
N LYS A 16 8.00 -15.95 7.58
CA LYS A 16 7.51 -15.24 8.74
C LYS A 16 6.01 -15.14 8.61
N LYS A 17 5.28 -15.85 9.46
CA LYS A 17 3.83 -15.86 9.42
C LYS A 17 3.27 -14.75 10.28
N ASN A 18 2.25 -14.08 9.77
CA ASN A 18 1.58 -13.03 10.51
C ASN A 18 0.16 -12.86 9.94
N LYS A 19 -0.62 -11.99 10.55
CA LYS A 19 -1.99 -11.72 10.10
C LYS A 19 -2.12 -10.31 9.56
N MET A 20 -1.03 -9.75 9.12
CA MET A 20 -1.03 -8.40 8.57
C MET A 20 -1.80 -8.31 7.28
N ILE A 21 -2.37 -7.14 7.06
CA ILE A 21 -3.12 -6.82 5.85
C ILE A 21 -2.38 -5.71 5.13
N LEU A 22 -2.29 -5.83 3.82
CA LEU A 22 -1.85 -4.73 2.96
C LEU A 22 -3.09 -4.10 2.35
N TYR A 23 -3.33 -2.85 2.70
CA TYR A 23 -4.39 -2.07 2.10
C TYR A 23 -3.79 -1.37 0.90
N ASN A 24 -4.18 -1.78 -0.29
CA ASN A 24 -3.58 -1.31 -1.53
C ASN A 24 -4.56 -0.42 -2.28
N VAL A 25 -4.13 0.80 -2.60
CA VAL A 25 -4.94 1.75 -3.35
C VAL A 25 -4.22 2.04 -4.66
N THR A 26 -4.76 1.52 -5.75
CA THR A 26 -4.21 1.74 -7.08
C THR A 26 -4.96 2.90 -7.72
N SER A 27 -4.22 3.92 -8.16
CA SER A 27 -4.83 5.14 -8.70
C SER A 27 -4.30 5.42 -10.11
N ASN A 28 -5.23 5.71 -11.01
CA ASN A 28 -4.87 6.25 -12.33
C ASN A 28 -5.07 7.76 -12.27
N ILE A 29 -4.03 8.50 -12.59
CA ILE A 29 -3.96 9.94 -12.41
C ILE A 29 -3.85 10.60 -13.77
N ASP A 30 -4.75 11.56 -14.04
CA ASP A 30 -4.67 12.34 -15.25
C ASP A 30 -3.35 13.13 -15.27
N GLN A 31 -2.75 13.22 -16.45
CA GLN A 31 -1.45 13.86 -16.58
C GLN A 31 -1.46 15.33 -16.11
N SER A 32 -2.58 16.01 -16.29
CA SER A 32 -2.69 17.42 -15.94
C SER A 32 -2.55 17.69 -14.44
N ILE A 33 -2.82 16.69 -13.58
CA ILE A 33 -2.74 16.88 -12.13
C ILE A 33 -1.58 16.08 -11.52
N HIS A 34 -0.77 15.44 -12.33
CA HIS A 34 0.23 14.48 -11.85
C HIS A 34 1.18 15.10 -10.81
N LYS A 35 1.78 16.23 -11.12
CA LYS A 35 2.72 16.86 -10.20
C LYS A 35 2.07 17.23 -8.88
N GLN A 36 0.90 17.84 -8.94
CA GLN A 36 0.16 18.27 -7.78
C GLN A 36 -0.26 17.08 -6.93
N TRP A 37 -0.76 16.02 -7.59
CA TRP A 37 -1.20 14.82 -6.90
C TRP A 37 -0.05 14.13 -6.19
N LEU A 38 1.10 13.99 -6.88
CA LEU A 38 2.25 13.30 -6.31
C LEU A 38 2.77 14.06 -5.07
N HIS A 39 2.84 15.38 -5.17
CA HIS A 39 3.24 16.21 -4.05
C HIS A 39 2.29 16.04 -2.86
N TRP A 40 0.99 16.08 -3.13
CA TRP A 40 -0.03 15.92 -2.10
C TRP A 40 0.07 14.55 -1.43
N MET A 41 0.26 13.48 -2.21
CA MET A 41 0.40 12.14 -1.67
C MET A 41 1.59 12.05 -0.72
N GLN A 42 2.73 12.57 -1.14
CA GLN A 42 3.96 12.46 -0.38
C GLN A 42 4.02 13.38 0.83
N GLU A 43 3.52 14.59 0.70
CA GLU A 43 3.69 15.60 1.74
C GLU A 43 2.51 15.68 2.71
N LYS A 44 1.34 15.24 2.31
CA LYS A 44 0.15 15.40 3.15
C LYS A 44 -0.63 14.11 3.35
N HIS A 45 -1.10 13.50 2.28
CA HIS A 45 -2.09 12.43 2.36
C HIS A 45 -1.54 11.18 3.06
N ILE A 46 -0.41 10.65 2.60
CA ILE A 46 0.17 9.45 3.21
C ILE A 46 0.61 9.73 4.66
N PRO A 47 1.31 10.84 4.94
CA PRO A 47 1.63 11.14 6.34
C PRO A 47 0.42 11.24 7.24
N GLU A 48 -0.67 11.83 6.77
CA GLU A 48 -1.89 11.95 7.58
C GLU A 48 -2.55 10.60 7.83
N ILE A 49 -2.52 9.72 6.84
CA ILE A 49 -3.05 8.37 7.02
C ILE A 49 -2.23 7.62 8.07
N LEU A 50 -0.90 7.72 8.01
CA LEU A 50 -0.06 7.08 9.01
C LEU A 50 -0.28 7.67 10.40
N ALA A 51 -0.58 8.96 10.47
CA ALA A 51 -0.83 9.63 11.75
C ALA A 51 -2.09 9.12 12.45
N THR A 52 -2.98 8.41 11.75
CA THR A 52 -4.15 7.81 12.39
C THR A 52 -3.76 6.69 13.36
N GLY A 53 -2.53 6.18 13.24
CA GLY A 53 -2.05 5.09 14.08
C GLY A 53 -2.56 3.72 13.67
N LYS A 54 -3.26 3.62 12.55
CA LYS A 54 -3.87 2.36 12.11
C LYS A 54 -3.00 1.57 11.14
N PHE A 55 -1.93 2.19 10.64
CA PHE A 55 -0.99 1.54 9.71
C PHE A 55 0.42 1.74 10.22
N SER A 56 1.23 0.68 10.12
CA SER A 56 2.61 0.72 10.59
C SER A 56 3.59 1.26 9.55
N SER A 57 3.22 1.19 8.29
CA SER A 57 4.09 1.67 7.21
C SER A 57 3.28 1.88 5.94
N ALA A 58 3.88 2.63 5.03
CA ALA A 58 3.26 2.87 3.72
C ALA A 58 4.35 2.94 2.66
N LYS A 59 3.97 2.58 1.45
CA LYS A 59 4.87 2.63 0.31
C LYS A 59 4.10 3.15 -0.89
N LEU A 60 4.67 4.12 -1.59
CA LEU A 60 4.08 4.62 -2.82
C LEU A 60 4.94 4.13 -3.97
N VAL A 61 4.34 3.40 -4.89
CA VAL A 61 5.05 2.80 -6.01
C VAL A 61 4.39 3.19 -7.32
N ARG A 62 5.18 3.25 -8.38
CA ARG A 62 4.66 3.51 -9.70
C ARG A 62 4.47 2.19 -10.44
N VAL A 63 3.32 2.04 -11.07
CA VAL A 63 3.07 0.87 -11.89
C VAL A 63 3.71 1.10 -13.26
N LEU A 64 4.65 0.24 -13.64
CA LEU A 64 5.43 0.42 -14.86
C LEU A 64 4.73 -0.25 -16.04
N VAL A 65 3.67 0.40 -16.52
CA VAL A 65 2.93 -0.04 -17.70
C VAL A 65 2.66 1.16 -18.57
N GLU A 66 2.39 0.91 -19.85
CA GLU A 66 1.92 1.96 -20.73
C GLU A 66 0.40 2.00 -20.63
N GLU A 67 -0.14 3.19 -20.37
CA GLU A 67 -1.57 3.38 -20.26
C GLU A 67 -2.13 3.77 -21.61
N GLU A 68 -2.88 2.87 -22.22
CA GLU A 68 -3.47 3.13 -23.54
C GLU A 68 -4.43 4.31 -23.50
N MET A 69 -5.10 4.49 -22.38
CA MET A 69 -6.05 5.59 -22.20
C MET A 69 -5.40 6.85 -21.65
N GLY A 70 -4.07 6.84 -21.53
CA GLY A 70 -3.34 7.95 -20.93
C GLY A 70 -3.32 7.89 -19.42
N GLY A 71 -2.69 8.92 -18.83
CA GLY A 71 -2.57 8.98 -17.38
C GLY A 71 -1.39 8.20 -16.87
N LEU A 72 -1.24 8.19 -15.56
CA LEU A 72 -0.15 7.52 -14.85
C LEU A 72 -0.75 6.72 -13.71
N THR A 73 -0.22 5.51 -13.50
CA THR A 73 -0.77 4.60 -12.48
C THR A 73 0.21 4.43 -11.35
N TYR A 74 -0.28 4.62 -10.13
CA TYR A 74 0.48 4.45 -8.90
C TYR A 74 -0.28 3.52 -7.96
N ALA A 75 0.44 2.92 -7.02
CA ALA A 75 -0.18 2.16 -5.94
C ALA A 75 0.39 2.64 -4.62
N ALA A 76 -0.50 2.93 -3.68
CA ALA A 76 -0.12 3.22 -2.30
C ALA A 76 -0.47 2.00 -1.47
N GLN A 77 0.51 1.44 -0.77
CA GLN A 77 0.34 0.20 -0.02
C GLN A 77 0.57 0.49 1.46
N TYR A 78 -0.46 0.26 2.25
CA TYR A 78 -0.43 0.54 3.70
C TYR A 78 -0.50 -0.78 4.45
N THR A 79 0.39 -0.97 5.42
CA THR A 79 0.41 -2.19 6.22
C THR A 79 -0.31 -1.97 7.52
N THR A 80 -1.27 -2.83 7.85
CA THR A 80 -1.97 -2.79 9.11
C THR A 80 -1.93 -4.17 9.77
N ASP A 81 -2.18 -4.22 11.08
CA ASP A 81 -2.00 -5.44 11.84
C ASP A 81 -3.15 -6.43 11.71
N SER A 82 -4.33 -5.97 11.29
CA SER A 82 -5.50 -6.85 11.25
C SER A 82 -6.63 -6.26 10.41
N LYS A 83 -7.58 -7.12 10.07
CA LYS A 83 -8.80 -6.65 9.41
C LYS A 83 -9.62 -5.76 10.33
N GLU A 84 -9.58 -6.03 11.63
CA GLU A 84 -10.30 -5.23 12.61
C GLU A 84 -9.79 -3.80 12.64
N THR A 85 -8.48 -3.62 12.62
CA THR A 85 -7.89 -2.30 12.58
C THR A 85 -8.23 -1.58 11.27
N LEU A 86 -8.17 -2.31 10.16
CA LEU A 86 -8.55 -1.74 8.87
C LEU A 86 -10.01 -1.29 8.88
N GLN A 87 -10.89 -2.06 9.49
CA GLN A 87 -12.29 -1.67 9.58
C GLN A 87 -12.46 -0.38 10.39
N LYS A 88 -11.69 -0.22 11.46
CA LYS A 88 -11.71 1.02 12.23
C LYS A 88 -11.27 2.21 11.40
N TYR A 89 -10.27 2.00 10.54
CA TYR A 89 -9.85 3.04 9.60
C TYR A 89 -11.00 3.42 8.67
N TYR A 90 -11.69 2.43 8.11
CA TYR A 90 -12.83 2.70 7.23
C TYR A 90 -13.93 3.47 7.95
N ASP A 91 -14.21 3.10 9.20
CA ASP A 91 -15.30 3.71 9.95
C ASP A 91 -14.97 5.12 10.43
N ASN A 92 -13.72 5.34 10.83
CA ASN A 92 -13.37 6.57 11.54
C ASN A 92 -12.57 7.57 10.71
N ASP A 93 -11.80 7.11 9.73
CA ASP A 93 -10.83 7.98 9.06
C ASP A 93 -11.01 8.11 7.55
N ALA A 94 -11.30 7.00 6.87
CA ALA A 94 -11.32 6.98 5.41
C ALA A 94 -12.26 8.00 4.78
N PRO A 95 -13.47 8.24 5.31
CA PRO A 95 -14.39 9.17 4.65
C PRO A 95 -13.81 10.54 4.43
N LYS A 96 -13.12 11.10 5.44
CA LYS A 96 -12.58 12.46 5.30
C LYS A 96 -11.45 12.52 4.27
N PHE A 97 -10.63 11.45 4.18
CA PHE A 97 -9.54 11.41 3.22
C PHE A 97 -10.06 11.25 1.79
N ARG A 98 -11.11 10.45 1.61
CA ARG A 98 -11.73 10.28 0.30
C ARG A 98 -12.40 11.56 -0.16
N GLU A 99 -13.05 12.24 0.76
CA GLU A 99 -13.70 13.51 0.46
C GLU A 99 -12.67 14.55 0.03
N GLU A 100 -11.54 14.62 0.72
CA GLU A 100 -10.49 15.56 0.37
C GLU A 100 -9.94 15.28 -1.03
N GLY A 101 -9.65 14.01 -1.33
CA GLY A 101 -9.15 13.64 -2.66
C GLY A 101 -10.13 14.01 -3.75
N LEU A 102 -11.40 13.72 -3.53
CA LEU A 102 -12.44 14.04 -4.51
C LEU A 102 -12.57 15.55 -4.70
N ARG A 103 -12.49 16.32 -3.62
CA ARG A 103 -12.56 17.77 -3.69
C ARG A 103 -11.39 18.37 -4.47
N LEU A 104 -10.19 17.82 -4.26
CA LEU A 104 -8.97 18.34 -4.89
C LEU A 104 -8.83 17.95 -6.35
N PHE A 105 -9.18 16.72 -6.68
CA PHE A 105 -8.84 16.16 -7.98
C PHE A 105 -10.03 15.71 -8.83
N GLY A 106 -11.19 15.53 -8.18
CA GLY A 106 -12.41 15.16 -8.90
C GLY A 106 -12.25 13.87 -9.69
N ASP A 107 -12.71 13.90 -10.93
CA ASP A 107 -12.68 12.73 -11.80
C ASP A 107 -11.31 12.52 -12.47
N LYS A 108 -10.33 13.37 -12.16
CA LYS A 108 -8.97 13.20 -12.70
C LYS A 108 -8.15 12.17 -11.93
N MET A 109 -8.73 11.60 -10.88
CA MET A 109 -8.12 10.54 -10.11
C MET A 109 -9.13 9.40 -9.97
N LEU A 110 -8.79 8.23 -10.51
CA LEU A 110 -9.60 7.03 -10.38
C LEU A 110 -8.87 6.04 -9.51
N ALA A 111 -9.49 5.61 -8.42
CA ALA A 111 -8.82 4.75 -7.44
C ALA A 111 -9.57 3.43 -7.26
N PHE A 112 -8.81 2.35 -7.15
CA PHE A 112 -9.31 1.01 -6.84
C PHE A 112 -8.64 0.54 -5.57
N ARG A 113 -9.40 -0.07 -4.68
CA ARG A 113 -8.90 -0.53 -3.39
C ARG A 113 -8.93 -2.04 -3.33
N THR A 114 -7.83 -2.62 -2.83
CA THR A 114 -7.67 -4.06 -2.69
C THR A 114 -7.13 -4.35 -1.31
N GLU A 115 -7.72 -5.32 -0.64
CA GLU A 115 -7.22 -5.79 0.65
C GLU A 115 -6.47 -7.09 0.41
N LEU A 116 -5.22 -7.15 0.86
CA LEU A 116 -4.34 -8.29 0.64
C LEU A 116 -3.91 -8.84 2.00
N GLU A 117 -4.21 -10.10 2.24
CA GLU A 117 -3.77 -10.74 3.48
C GLU A 117 -2.37 -11.30 3.28
N VAL A 118 -1.46 -10.96 4.18
CA VAL A 118 -0.10 -11.50 4.12
C VAL A 118 -0.12 -12.91 4.70
N ILE A 119 0.10 -13.89 3.84
CA ILE A 119 0.13 -15.30 4.28
C ILE A 119 1.47 -15.64 4.90
N SER A 120 2.55 -15.19 4.26
CA SER A 120 3.90 -15.44 4.79
C SER A 120 4.87 -14.50 4.10
N GLU A 121 5.96 -14.20 4.77
CA GLU A 121 7.01 -13.34 4.24
C GLU A 121 8.33 -14.10 4.26
N TYR A 122 9.16 -13.80 3.28
CA TYR A 122 10.47 -14.45 3.14
C TYR A 122 11.52 -13.38 2.96
N PHE A 123 12.65 -13.57 3.61
CA PHE A 123 13.75 -12.61 3.54
C PHE A 123 15.00 -13.33 3.05
N GLN A 124 15.80 -12.64 2.24
CA GLN A 124 17.04 -13.19 1.75
C GLN A 124 17.99 -13.40 2.94
N PRO A 125 18.66 -14.56 3.03
CA PRO A 125 19.62 -14.78 4.10
C PRO A 125 20.84 -13.86 3.92
N ASN A 126 21.47 -13.50 5.04
CA ASN A 126 22.67 -12.66 5.00
C ASN A 126 23.89 -13.43 4.54
#